data_076cace6cf4d3255ae83251bd8e5232b
#
_entry.id   076cace6cf4d3255ae83251bd8e5232b
#
_cell.length_a   1.000
_cell.length_b   1.000
_cell.length_c   1.000
_cell.angle_alpha   90.00
_cell.angle_beta   90.00
_cell.angle_gamma   90.00
#
_symmetry.space_group_name_H-M   'P 1'
#
loop_
_entity.id
_entity.type
_entity.pdbx_description
1 polymer ?
#
loop_
_entity_poly.entity_id
_entity_poly.type
_entity_poly.pdbx_seq_one_letter_code
_entity_poly.pdbx_strand_id
1 'polypeptide(L)'
;MSPLRTAFRWAPALVMMALIFLASSTPASRLPDLGALDLLLKKGGHAIGYALLGLSYFYALPSRLSAPYRAVTALLMAVLFSLSDEFHQSFVEGRTSTLRDVLIDTGGASLALFVAALYSSSSRSNSRSGS
;
A
#
# COMPACT_ATOMS: atom_id res chain seq x y z
N MET A 1 20.97 -7.92 12.42
CA MET A 1 20.68 -6.52 12.01
C MET A 1 20.46 -5.69 13.26
N SER A 2 21.06 -4.50 13.32
CA SER A 2 20.82 -3.60 14.46
C SER A 2 19.35 -3.13 14.49
N PRO A 3 18.76 -2.90 15.68
CA PRO A 3 17.38 -2.44 15.81
C PRO A 3 17.12 -1.13 15.04
N LEU A 4 18.10 -0.25 14.95
CA LEU A 4 18.03 0.98 14.15
C LEU A 4 17.84 0.70 12.66
N ARG A 5 18.58 -0.24 12.07
CA ARG A 5 18.42 -0.61 10.66
C ARG A 5 17.04 -1.20 10.38
N THR A 6 16.51 -1.97 11.31
CA THR A 6 15.15 -2.52 11.20
C THR A 6 14.11 -1.39 11.25
N ALA A 7 14.24 -0.44 12.17
CA ALA A 7 13.35 0.71 12.27
C ALA A 7 13.33 1.55 10.97
N PHE A 8 14.51 1.85 10.41
CA PHE A 8 14.60 2.58 9.14
C PHE A 8 13.93 1.87 7.96
N ARG A 9 13.90 0.53 7.96
CA ARG A 9 13.20 -0.21 6.90
C ARG A 9 11.68 -0.04 6.96
N TRP A 10 11.11 0.17 8.14
CA TRP A 10 9.68 0.36 8.34
C TRP A 10 9.24 1.83 8.20
N ALA A 11 10.17 2.77 8.23
CA ALA A 11 9.86 4.19 8.15
C ALA A 11 9.02 4.57 6.90
N PRO A 12 9.32 4.09 5.67
CA PRO A 12 8.47 4.38 4.51
C PRO A 12 7.03 3.89 4.67
N ALA A 13 6.84 2.70 5.24
CA ALA A 13 5.51 2.15 5.49
C ALA A 13 4.73 3.00 6.48
N LEU A 14 5.35 3.41 7.58
CA LEU A 14 4.72 4.28 8.59
C LEU A 14 4.37 5.65 8.01
N VAL A 15 5.24 6.22 7.19
CA VAL A 15 4.96 7.48 6.49
C VAL A 15 3.76 7.33 5.56
N MET A 16 3.72 6.27 4.75
CA MET A 16 2.58 6.01 3.85
C MET A 16 1.28 5.77 4.61
N MET A 17 1.30 5.02 5.71
CA MET A 17 0.14 4.83 6.57
C MET A 17 -0.38 6.16 7.10
N ALA A 18 0.51 7.03 7.59
CA ALA A 18 0.16 8.35 8.09
C ALA A 18 -0.45 9.24 6.98
N LEU A 19 0.14 9.26 5.79
CA LEU A 19 -0.35 10.04 4.65
C LEU A 19 -1.73 9.56 4.19
N ILE A 20 -1.94 8.26 4.07
CA ILE A 20 -3.24 7.68 3.71
C ILE A 20 -4.28 8.04 4.77
N PHE A 21 -3.95 7.85 6.05
CA PHE A 21 -4.84 8.16 7.16
C PHE A 21 -5.24 9.64 7.19
N LEU A 22 -4.30 10.55 7.00
CA LEU A 22 -4.56 11.99 6.96
C LEU A 22 -5.46 12.36 5.76
N ALA A 23 -5.18 11.80 4.58
CA ALA A 23 -6.01 12.00 3.40
C ALA A 23 -7.45 11.47 3.61
N SER A 24 -7.58 10.29 4.23
CA SER A 24 -8.87 9.68 4.57
C SER A 24 -9.64 10.45 5.64
N SER A 25 -8.94 11.14 6.53
CA SER A 25 -9.53 11.95 7.60
C SER A 25 -10.07 13.31 7.14
N THR A 26 -9.77 13.72 5.89
CA THR A 26 -10.21 15.00 5.37
C THR A 26 -11.68 14.95 4.97
N PRO A 27 -12.57 15.78 5.56
CA PRO A 27 -13.97 15.84 5.18
C PRO A 27 -14.17 16.19 3.70
N ALA A 28 -15.21 15.62 3.08
CA ALA A 28 -15.49 15.87 1.67
C ALA A 28 -15.71 17.35 1.36
N SER A 29 -16.28 18.10 2.30
CA SER A 29 -16.51 19.56 2.17
C SER A 29 -15.24 20.40 2.02
N ARG A 30 -14.08 19.86 2.43
CA ARG A 30 -12.78 20.55 2.29
C ARG A 30 -12.03 20.16 1.01
N LEU A 31 -12.58 19.24 0.23
CA LEU A 31 -11.97 18.80 -1.02
C LEU A 31 -12.60 19.58 -2.18
N PRO A 32 -11.81 19.97 -3.20
CA PRO A 32 -12.37 20.61 -4.38
C PRO A 32 -13.32 19.65 -5.11
N ASP A 33 -14.44 20.15 -5.60
CA ASP A 33 -15.35 19.39 -6.46
C ASP A 33 -14.95 19.59 -7.93
N LEU A 34 -14.31 18.57 -8.48
CA LEU A 34 -13.87 18.52 -9.88
C LEU A 34 -14.76 17.59 -10.73
N GLY A 35 -15.95 17.24 -10.24
CA GLY A 35 -16.88 16.37 -10.94
C GLY A 35 -16.34 14.96 -11.17
N ALA A 36 -16.46 14.44 -12.40
CA ALA A 36 -15.99 13.10 -12.75
C ALA A 36 -14.46 12.94 -12.58
N LEU A 37 -13.69 14.00 -12.79
CA LEU A 37 -12.24 14.01 -12.58
C LEU A 37 -11.89 13.84 -11.10
N ASP A 38 -12.69 14.40 -10.20
CA ASP A 38 -12.51 14.27 -8.77
C ASP A 38 -12.58 12.80 -8.30
N LEU A 39 -13.57 12.06 -8.80
CA LEU A 39 -13.71 10.63 -8.53
C LEU A 39 -12.47 9.83 -8.99
N LEU A 40 -12.00 10.14 -10.20
CA LEU A 40 -10.81 9.49 -10.77
C LEU A 40 -9.55 9.80 -9.96
N LEU A 41 -9.34 11.05 -9.56
CA LEU A 41 -8.19 11.47 -8.77
C LEU A 41 -8.21 10.86 -7.35
N LYS A 42 -9.37 10.84 -6.70
CA LYS A 42 -9.52 10.25 -5.37
C LYS A 42 -9.26 8.74 -5.39
N LYS A 43 -9.92 8.01 -6.28
CA LYS A 43 -9.76 6.55 -6.38
C LYS A 43 -8.40 6.15 -6.93
N GLY A 44 -7.89 6.86 -7.93
CA GLY A 44 -6.54 6.68 -8.46
C GLY A 44 -5.46 6.99 -7.42
N GLY A 45 -5.64 8.05 -6.63
CA GLY A 45 -4.78 8.40 -5.52
C GLY A 45 -4.72 7.32 -4.44
N HIS A 46 -5.85 6.72 -4.08
CA HIS A 46 -5.91 5.57 -3.18
C HIS A 46 -5.18 4.36 -3.76
N ALA A 47 -5.46 3.97 -5.00
CA ALA A 47 -4.79 2.85 -5.64
C ALA A 47 -3.26 3.02 -5.65
N ILE A 48 -2.76 4.21 -5.98
CA ILE A 48 -1.32 4.53 -5.96
C ILE A 48 -0.78 4.52 -4.53
N GLY A 49 -1.48 5.13 -3.59
CA GLY A 49 -1.10 5.14 -2.18
C GLY A 49 -0.94 3.73 -1.61
N TYR A 50 -1.88 2.84 -1.89
CA TYR A 50 -1.81 1.44 -1.45
C TYR A 50 -0.78 0.61 -2.23
N ALA A 51 -0.50 0.93 -3.49
CA ALA A 51 0.62 0.36 -4.23
C ALA A 51 1.96 0.69 -3.54
N LEU A 52 2.17 1.95 -3.17
CA LEU A 52 3.37 2.41 -2.45
C LEU A 52 3.44 1.82 -1.04
N LEU A 53 2.32 1.71 -0.34
CA LEU A 53 2.26 1.08 0.99
C LEU A 53 2.63 -0.40 0.90
N GLY A 54 2.06 -1.14 -0.06
CA GLY A 54 2.39 -2.54 -0.29
C GLY A 54 3.88 -2.75 -0.59
N LEU A 55 4.47 -1.92 -1.46
CA LEU A 55 5.90 -1.94 -1.74
C LEU A 55 6.73 -1.63 -0.48
N SER A 56 6.30 -0.67 0.31
CA SER A 56 6.98 -0.32 1.57
C SER A 56 7.02 -1.50 2.54
N TYR A 57 5.89 -2.21 2.71
CA TYR A 57 5.85 -3.44 3.49
C TYR A 57 6.74 -4.54 2.91
N PHE A 58 6.70 -4.74 1.59
CA PHE A 58 7.51 -5.74 0.91
C PHE A 58 9.00 -5.54 1.17
N TYR A 59 9.49 -4.30 1.08
CA TYR A 59 10.90 -3.99 1.33
C TYR A 59 11.24 -3.92 2.82
N ALA A 60 10.29 -3.66 3.70
CA ALA A 60 10.48 -3.72 5.15
C ALA A 60 10.64 -5.16 5.65
N LEU A 61 9.92 -6.12 5.07
CA LEU A 61 9.99 -7.53 5.44
C LEU A 61 11.40 -8.12 5.21
N PRO A 62 11.83 -9.08 6.05
CA PRO A 62 13.17 -9.64 5.96
C PRO A 62 13.49 -10.25 4.59
N SER A 63 14.63 -9.89 4.01
CA SER A 63 15.06 -10.37 2.69
C SER A 63 15.38 -11.87 2.64
N ARG A 64 15.53 -12.52 3.81
CA ARG A 64 15.68 -13.99 3.93
C ARG A 64 14.42 -14.75 3.51
N LEU A 65 13.25 -14.10 3.58
CA LEU A 65 12.01 -14.68 3.11
C LEU A 65 11.97 -14.70 1.57
N SER A 66 11.30 -15.69 1.00
CA SER A 66 11.10 -15.72 -0.46
C SER A 66 10.27 -14.53 -0.94
N ALA A 67 10.48 -14.10 -2.17
CA ALA A 67 9.76 -12.96 -2.74
C ALA A 67 8.23 -13.17 -2.77
N PRO A 68 7.71 -14.36 -3.16
CA PRO A 68 6.27 -14.62 -3.08
C PRO A 68 5.71 -14.52 -1.66
N TYR A 69 6.41 -15.07 -0.67
CA TYR A 69 5.98 -15.00 0.72
C TYR A 69 5.92 -13.54 1.22
N ARG A 70 6.94 -12.74 0.91
CA ARG A 70 6.95 -11.31 1.23
C ARG A 70 5.80 -10.56 0.56
N ALA A 71 5.52 -10.86 -0.71
CA ALA A 71 4.44 -10.23 -1.46
C ALA A 71 3.07 -10.56 -0.85
N VAL A 72 2.80 -11.82 -0.53
CA VAL A 72 1.54 -12.23 0.11
C VAL A 72 1.39 -11.58 1.49
N THR A 73 2.43 -11.60 2.30
CA THR A 73 2.40 -10.98 3.64
C THR A 73 2.17 -9.46 3.54
N ALA A 74 2.87 -8.78 2.64
CA ALA A 74 2.68 -7.34 2.41
C ALA A 74 1.27 -7.02 1.90
N LEU A 75 0.71 -7.86 1.03
CA LEU A 75 -0.65 -7.72 0.55
C LEU A 75 -1.67 -7.86 1.69
N LEU A 76 -1.54 -8.88 2.52
CA LEU A 76 -2.42 -9.06 3.68
C LEU A 76 -2.37 -7.86 4.63
N MET A 77 -1.18 -7.33 4.89
CA MET A 77 -1.01 -6.12 5.70
C MET A 77 -1.68 -4.90 5.06
N ALA A 78 -1.54 -4.72 3.75
CA ALA A 78 -2.18 -3.63 3.01
C ALA A 78 -3.71 -3.74 3.02
N VAL A 79 -4.26 -4.94 2.84
CA VAL A 79 -5.71 -5.20 2.92
C VAL A 79 -6.25 -4.92 4.31
N LEU A 80 -5.58 -5.37 5.36
CA LEU A 80 -5.99 -5.09 6.74
C LEU A 80 -5.96 -3.59 7.04
N PHE A 81 -4.97 -2.88 6.55
CA PHE A 81 -4.92 -1.43 6.70
C PHE A 81 -6.03 -0.74 5.89
N SER A 82 -6.31 -1.17 4.66
CA SER A 82 -7.41 -0.65 3.86
C SER A 82 -8.77 -0.84 4.53
N LEU A 83 -9.03 -2.02 5.10
CA LEU A 83 -10.25 -2.27 5.87
C LEU A 83 -10.35 -1.35 7.09
N SER A 84 -9.26 -1.15 7.81
CA SER A 84 -9.18 -0.22 8.93
C SER A 84 -9.41 1.24 8.49
N ASP A 85 -8.84 1.64 7.37
CA ASP A 85 -8.97 2.97 6.81
C ASP A 85 -10.42 3.24 6.36
N GLU A 86 -11.05 2.30 5.66
CA GLU A 86 -12.45 2.38 5.27
C GLU A 86 -13.39 2.43 6.47
N PHE A 87 -13.12 1.65 7.50
CA PHE A 87 -13.86 1.74 8.76
C PHE A 87 -13.73 3.13 9.38
N HIS A 88 -12.53 3.69 9.41
CA HIS A 88 -12.30 5.06 9.87
C HIS A 88 -13.07 6.09 9.01
N GLN A 89 -13.02 5.97 7.68
CA GLN A 89 -13.73 6.87 6.77
C GLN A 89 -15.25 6.87 6.99
N SER A 90 -15.82 5.78 7.47
CA SER A 90 -17.26 5.71 7.78
C SER A 90 -17.71 6.72 8.85
N PHE A 91 -16.79 7.24 9.65
CA PHE A 91 -17.03 8.27 10.68
C PHE A 91 -16.68 9.70 10.20
N VAL A 92 -16.13 9.85 9.00
CA VAL A 92 -15.74 11.15 8.44
C VAL A 92 -16.87 11.75 7.64
N GLU A 93 -17.23 13.00 7.95
CA GLU A 93 -18.33 13.70 7.33
C GLU A 93 -18.20 13.78 5.81
N GLY A 94 -19.27 13.41 5.09
CA GLY A 94 -19.34 13.45 3.64
C GLY A 94 -18.52 12.39 2.92
N ARG A 95 -17.87 11.46 3.64
CA ARG A 95 -17.17 10.32 3.06
C ARG A 95 -18.09 9.12 2.93
N THR A 96 -17.97 8.43 1.80
CA THR A 96 -18.60 7.14 1.57
C THR A 96 -17.55 6.05 1.71
N SER A 97 -17.81 5.09 2.61
CA SER A 97 -16.95 3.93 2.82
C SER A 97 -17.60 2.71 2.17
N THR A 98 -16.91 2.07 1.25
CA THR A 98 -17.44 0.90 0.53
C THR A 98 -16.41 -0.20 0.37
N LEU A 99 -16.87 -1.45 0.34
CA LEU A 99 -16.00 -2.60 0.00
C LEU A 99 -15.37 -2.46 -1.39
N ARG A 100 -15.99 -1.70 -2.31
CA ARG A 100 -15.43 -1.40 -3.62
C ARG A 100 -14.13 -0.61 -3.50
N ASP A 101 -14.04 0.29 -2.54
CA ASP A 101 -12.83 1.08 -2.31
C ASP A 101 -11.69 0.20 -1.78
N VAL A 102 -12.00 -0.74 -0.89
CA VAL A 102 -11.03 -1.78 -0.47
C VAL A 102 -10.54 -2.61 -1.66
N LEU A 103 -11.40 -2.95 -2.61
CA LEU A 103 -11.00 -3.69 -3.82
C LEU A 103 -10.08 -2.87 -4.72
N ILE A 104 -10.30 -1.57 -4.85
CA ILE A 104 -9.43 -0.66 -5.61
C ILE A 104 -8.05 -0.56 -4.95
N ASP A 105 -7.99 -0.37 -3.64
CA ASP A 105 -6.76 -0.30 -2.86
C ASP A 105 -5.97 -1.62 -2.97
N THR A 106 -6.68 -2.75 -2.80
CA THR A 106 -6.11 -4.10 -2.94
C THR A 106 -5.59 -4.35 -4.36
N GLY A 107 -6.30 -3.87 -5.38
CA GLY A 107 -5.89 -3.96 -6.77
C GLY A 107 -4.57 -3.21 -7.04
N GLY A 108 -4.44 -1.99 -6.51
CA GLY A 108 -3.22 -1.21 -6.61
C GLY A 108 -2.03 -1.89 -5.92
N ALA A 109 -2.22 -2.35 -4.68
CA ALA A 109 -1.20 -3.07 -3.93
C ALA A 109 -0.81 -4.39 -4.62
N SER A 110 -1.79 -5.17 -5.10
CA SER A 110 -1.56 -6.46 -5.76
C SER A 110 -0.70 -6.32 -7.01
N LEU A 111 -1.00 -5.34 -7.87
CA LEU A 111 -0.24 -5.10 -9.10
C LEU A 111 1.22 -4.75 -8.78
N ALA A 112 1.44 -3.82 -7.86
CA ALA A 112 2.78 -3.41 -7.47
C ALA A 112 3.59 -4.56 -6.85
N LEU A 113 2.96 -5.35 -5.98
CA LEU A 113 3.60 -6.48 -5.31
C LEU A 113 3.91 -7.64 -6.27
N PHE A 114 3.05 -7.89 -7.25
CA PHE A 114 3.30 -8.87 -8.29
C PHE A 114 4.56 -8.52 -9.08
N VAL A 115 4.67 -7.28 -9.54
CA VAL A 115 5.85 -6.79 -10.26
C VAL A 115 7.11 -6.88 -9.39
N ALA A 116 7.05 -6.46 -8.12
CA ALA A 116 8.17 -6.52 -7.20
C ALA A 116 8.63 -7.96 -6.94
N ALA A 117 7.70 -8.90 -6.80
CA ALA A 117 8.02 -10.32 -6.61
C ALA A 117 8.71 -10.93 -7.82
N LEU A 118 8.22 -10.64 -9.03
CA LEU A 118 8.85 -11.10 -10.28
C LEU A 118 10.28 -10.56 -10.40
N TYR A 119 10.48 -9.28 -10.20
CA TYR A 119 11.80 -8.65 -10.28
C TYR A 119 12.77 -9.25 -9.26
N SER A 120 12.34 -9.43 -8.03
CA SER A 120 13.18 -9.99 -6.96
C SER A 120 13.53 -11.46 -7.19
N SER A 121 12.65 -12.23 -7.79
CA SER A 121 12.88 -13.64 -8.14
C SER A 121 13.88 -13.77 -9.27
N SER A 122 13.74 -12.95 -10.31
CA SER A 122 14.63 -12.92 -11.47
C SER A 122 16.07 -12.54 -11.11
N SER A 123 16.21 -11.52 -10.25
CA SER A 123 17.53 -11.08 -9.76
C SER A 123 18.28 -12.16 -8.98
N ARG A 124 17.59 -12.98 -8.19
CA ARG A 124 18.19 -14.09 -7.45
C ARG A 124 18.62 -15.25 -8.36
N SER A 125 17.87 -15.52 -9.42
CA SER A 125 18.22 -16.57 -10.40
C SER A 125 19.51 -16.23 -11.13
N ASN A 126 19.64 -14.98 -11.57
CA ASN A 126 20.81 -14.52 -12.32
C ASN A 126 22.11 -14.53 -11.51
N SER A 127 22.03 -14.25 -10.20
CA SER A 127 23.19 -14.30 -9.31
C SER A 127 23.70 -15.73 -9.02
N ARG A 128 22.85 -16.75 -9.22
CA ARG A 128 23.22 -18.17 -9.04
C ARG A 128 23.80 -18.83 -10.29
N SER A 129 23.51 -18.30 -11.47
CA SER A 129 24.02 -18.85 -12.73
C SER A 129 25.37 -18.25 -13.15
N GLY A 130 25.83 -17.19 -12.47
CA GLY A 130 27.11 -16.51 -12.75
C GLY A 130 28.26 -16.92 -11.83
N SER A 131 28.06 -17.92 -10.94
CA SER A 131 29.08 -18.50 -10.08
C SER A 131 29.39 -19.96 -10.49
#